data_f2b9c5e1b185b1594192b6ba0c4de29d
#
_entry.id   f2b9c5e1b185b1594192b6ba0c4de29d
#
_cell.length_a   1.000
_cell.length_b   1.000
_cell.length_c   1.000
_cell.angle_alpha   90.00
_cell.angle_beta   90.00
_cell.angle_gamma   90.00
#
_symmetry.space_group_name_H-M   'P 1'
#
loop_
_entity.id
_entity.type
_entity.pdbx_description
1 polymer ?
#
loop_
_entity_poly.entity_id
_entity_poly.type
_entity_poly.pdbx_seq_one_letter_code
_entity_poly.pdbx_strand_id
1 'polypeptide(L)'
;CAAHAFLPLEALFSASFGLVLALAAHAAGWPMVRTGSQALMDALAALLRARGGEIETGRAVASLDELPAARAYLFDTTPAAMARIAGDRLPPGYRRRLERFRHGPGVFKVDYALDGPIPWKATAAARAATVHVGGTLDEVAASERALAGDAPAERPFCLVAQQSLFDGTRAPAGKHTAWVYCHVPPGCTVDMTARIEAQLERFAPGFRDLVRARAVHTPAAFQRYNENYVGGDIAGGANDWIQIFARPVASLDPYATPNPAIYLCSSSTPPGGGVHGMCGYHAAAAALRRVFQRPAPALAAPTPHAALP
;
A
#
# COMPACT_ATOMS: atom_id res chain seq x y z
N CYS A 1 8.64 -11.07 -7.07
CA CYS A 1 8.06 -9.71 -7.27
C CYS A 1 6.66 -9.73 -7.93
N ALA A 2 6.34 -10.67 -8.87
CA ALA A 2 5.03 -10.70 -9.52
C ALA A 2 3.85 -10.89 -8.53
N ALA A 3 4.05 -11.57 -7.40
CA ALA A 3 3.03 -11.71 -6.37
C ALA A 3 2.53 -10.37 -5.78
N HIS A 4 3.31 -9.29 -5.91
CA HIS A 4 2.82 -7.94 -5.55
C HIS A 4 1.68 -7.41 -6.42
N ALA A 5 1.32 -8.15 -7.47
CA ALA A 5 0.12 -7.85 -8.25
C ALA A 5 -1.18 -8.11 -7.45
N PHE A 6 -1.14 -8.91 -6.38
CA PHE A 6 -2.32 -9.39 -5.67
C PHE A 6 -3.30 -10.12 -6.60
N LEU A 7 -2.76 -10.87 -7.54
CA LEU A 7 -3.47 -11.65 -8.55
C LEU A 7 -2.85 -13.04 -8.65
N PRO A 8 -3.62 -14.05 -9.10
CA PRO A 8 -3.04 -15.30 -9.57
C PRO A 8 -1.92 -15.04 -10.57
N LEU A 9 -0.77 -15.74 -10.46
CA LEU A 9 0.39 -15.47 -11.32
C LEU A 9 0.10 -15.76 -12.81
N GLU A 10 -0.90 -16.59 -13.08
CA GLU A 10 -1.40 -16.90 -14.43
C GLU A 10 -2.29 -15.77 -15.02
N ALA A 11 -2.70 -14.81 -14.18
CA ALA A 11 -3.54 -13.72 -14.64
C ALA A 11 -2.78 -12.79 -15.59
N LEU A 12 -3.51 -12.26 -16.56
CA LEU A 12 -2.96 -11.30 -17.52
C LEU A 12 -2.36 -10.09 -16.79
N PHE A 13 -1.18 -9.68 -17.22
CA PHE A 13 -0.39 -8.57 -16.65
C PHE A 13 0.21 -8.80 -15.26
N SER A 14 0.03 -9.95 -14.59
CA SER A 14 0.65 -10.20 -13.28
C SER A 14 2.18 -10.02 -13.31
N ALA A 15 2.84 -10.49 -14.38
CA ALA A 15 4.28 -10.37 -14.57
C ALA A 15 4.76 -8.92 -14.70
N SER A 16 3.92 -7.99 -15.17
CA SER A 16 4.29 -6.58 -15.35
C SER A 16 4.65 -5.90 -14.02
N PHE A 17 3.98 -6.28 -12.94
CA PHE A 17 4.32 -5.79 -11.60
C PHE A 17 5.73 -6.20 -11.19
N GLY A 18 6.11 -7.46 -11.43
CA GLY A 18 7.46 -7.94 -11.16
C GLY A 18 8.51 -7.20 -11.99
N LEU A 19 8.24 -6.96 -13.26
CA LEU A 19 9.14 -6.23 -14.16
C LEU A 19 9.32 -4.78 -13.72
N VAL A 20 8.21 -4.06 -13.44
CA VAL A 20 8.26 -2.66 -12.99
C VAL A 20 9.01 -2.53 -11.67
N LEU A 21 8.74 -3.42 -10.70
CA LEU A 21 9.46 -3.42 -9.44
C LEU A 21 10.97 -3.71 -9.62
N ALA A 22 11.34 -4.65 -10.48
CA ALA A 22 12.74 -4.93 -10.78
C ALA A 22 13.42 -3.74 -11.44
N LEU A 23 12.79 -3.11 -12.43
CA LEU A 23 13.32 -1.90 -13.08
C LEU A 23 13.47 -0.74 -12.10
N ALA A 24 12.50 -0.51 -11.23
CA ALA A 24 12.57 0.53 -10.19
C ALA A 24 13.73 0.28 -9.22
N ALA A 25 13.94 -0.98 -8.80
CA ALA A 25 15.07 -1.36 -7.94
C ALA A 25 16.42 -1.04 -8.57
N HIS A 26 16.59 -1.33 -9.87
CA HIS A 26 17.82 -1.04 -10.59
C HIS A 26 18.01 0.45 -10.91
N ALA A 27 16.92 1.17 -11.17
CA ALA A 27 16.99 2.58 -11.55
C ALA A 27 17.16 3.51 -10.35
N ALA A 28 16.49 3.24 -9.23
CA ALA A 28 16.40 4.14 -8.07
C ALA A 28 16.73 3.46 -6.73
N GLY A 29 16.84 2.13 -6.69
CA GLY A 29 16.98 1.37 -5.46
C GLY A 29 15.68 1.33 -4.65
N TRP A 30 15.77 0.78 -3.43
CA TRP A 30 14.67 0.67 -2.48
C TRP A 30 15.06 1.38 -1.17
N PRO A 31 15.01 2.72 -1.13
CA PRO A 31 15.38 3.47 0.05
C PRO A 31 14.40 3.19 1.19
N MET A 32 14.92 3.14 2.40
CA MET A 32 14.16 3.01 3.63
C MET A 32 14.28 4.28 4.45
N VAL A 33 13.16 4.74 5.01
CA VAL A 33 13.15 5.95 5.85
C VAL A 33 13.83 5.65 7.18
N ARG A 34 14.88 6.39 7.50
CA ARG A 34 15.54 6.33 8.80
C ARG A 34 14.56 6.75 9.90
N THR A 35 14.58 6.08 11.03
CA THR A 35 13.68 6.25 12.19
C THR A 35 12.22 5.84 11.95
N GLY A 36 11.83 5.48 10.73
CA GLY A 36 10.50 4.97 10.43
C GLY A 36 9.68 5.79 9.46
N SER A 37 8.59 5.22 8.98
CA SER A 37 7.71 5.86 8.01
C SER A 37 7.09 7.16 8.53
N GLN A 38 6.93 7.28 9.85
CA GLN A 38 6.41 8.51 10.48
C GLN A 38 7.27 9.73 10.16
N ALA A 39 8.60 9.58 10.13
CA ALA A 39 9.52 10.67 9.80
C ALA A 39 9.27 11.26 8.39
N LEU A 40 8.85 10.43 7.42
CA LEU A 40 8.44 10.92 6.10
C LEU A 40 7.16 11.75 6.18
N MET A 41 6.18 11.28 6.96
CA MET A 41 4.92 12.00 7.14
C MET A 41 5.13 13.32 7.89
N ASP A 42 5.99 13.33 8.90
CA ASP A 42 6.35 14.54 9.65
C ASP A 42 7.03 15.58 8.75
N ALA A 43 7.92 15.14 7.87
CA ALA A 43 8.58 16.02 6.90
C ALA A 43 7.58 16.63 5.90
N LEU A 44 6.64 15.83 5.38
CA LEU A 44 5.58 16.32 4.48
C LEU A 44 4.63 17.28 5.21
N ALA A 45 4.24 16.97 6.45
CA ALA A 45 3.41 17.84 7.27
C ALA A 45 4.10 19.17 7.60
N ALA A 46 5.40 19.13 7.91
CA ALA A 46 6.19 20.33 8.13
C ALA A 46 6.27 21.21 6.88
N LEU A 47 6.49 20.58 5.72
CA LEU A 47 6.52 21.29 4.43
C LEU A 47 5.17 21.96 4.11
N LEU A 48 4.06 21.24 4.34
CA LEU A 48 2.72 21.77 4.14
C LEU A 48 2.48 23.00 5.02
N ARG A 49 2.78 22.90 6.32
CA ARG A 49 2.65 24.02 7.27
C ARG A 49 3.54 25.22 6.92
N ALA A 50 4.78 24.96 6.50
CA ALA A 50 5.70 26.01 6.07
C ALA A 50 5.21 26.77 4.81
N ARG A 51 4.26 26.18 4.07
CA ARG A 51 3.59 26.81 2.93
C ARG A 51 2.23 27.40 3.27
N GLY A 52 1.88 27.51 4.55
CA GLY A 52 0.63 28.06 5.04
C GLY A 52 -0.56 27.09 5.00
N GLY A 53 -0.31 25.80 4.79
CA GLY A 53 -1.35 24.79 4.90
C GLY A 53 -1.65 24.42 6.35
N GLU A 54 -2.88 24.05 6.63
CA GLU A 54 -3.35 23.61 7.94
C GLU A 54 -3.67 22.11 7.92
N ILE A 55 -3.49 21.46 9.07
CA ILE A 55 -3.84 20.04 9.27
C ILE A 55 -4.76 19.96 10.48
N GLU A 56 -5.98 19.54 10.24
CA GLU A 56 -6.96 19.23 11.28
C GLU A 56 -7.08 17.71 11.42
N THR A 57 -6.90 17.20 12.63
CA THR A 57 -7.01 15.78 12.97
C THR A 57 -8.15 15.54 13.94
N GLY A 58 -8.58 14.27 14.08
CA GLY A 58 -9.66 13.90 15.02
C GLY A 58 -11.04 14.32 14.54
N ARG A 59 -11.21 14.74 13.29
CA ARG A 59 -12.48 15.15 12.70
C ARG A 59 -12.84 14.26 11.52
N ALA A 60 -13.80 13.38 11.70
CA ALA A 60 -14.40 12.62 10.61
C ALA A 60 -15.30 13.54 9.78
N VAL A 61 -15.20 13.44 8.44
CA VAL A 61 -16.04 14.21 7.51
C VAL A 61 -17.05 13.25 6.88
N ALA A 62 -18.33 13.44 7.18
CA ALA A 62 -19.42 12.63 6.64
C ALA A 62 -20.11 13.27 5.42
N SER A 63 -20.03 14.60 5.29
CA SER A 63 -20.58 15.37 4.17
C SER A 63 -19.65 16.52 3.77
N LEU A 64 -19.65 16.89 2.50
CA LEU A 64 -18.99 18.10 2.02
C LEU A 64 -19.56 19.39 2.65
N ASP A 65 -20.78 19.35 3.15
CA ASP A 65 -21.43 20.51 3.79
C ASP A 65 -20.83 20.86 5.16
N GLU A 66 -20.05 19.94 5.73
CA GLU A 66 -19.29 20.18 6.98
C GLU A 66 -17.98 20.93 6.74
N LEU A 67 -17.54 21.03 5.49
CA LEU A 67 -16.29 21.66 5.12
C LEU A 67 -16.48 23.12 4.71
N PRO A 68 -15.48 23.98 4.93
CA PRO A 68 -15.49 25.33 4.39
C PRO A 68 -15.65 25.34 2.87
N ALA A 69 -16.26 26.38 2.33
CA ALA A 69 -16.35 26.58 0.89
C ALA A 69 -14.93 26.67 0.29
N ALA A 70 -14.64 25.79 -0.65
CA ALA A 70 -13.35 25.70 -1.31
C ALA A 70 -13.51 25.65 -2.83
N ARG A 71 -12.48 26.11 -3.54
CA ARG A 71 -12.45 26.04 -5.00
C ARG A 71 -12.23 24.63 -5.52
N ALA A 72 -11.56 23.77 -4.73
CA ALA A 72 -11.34 22.36 -5.06
C ALA A 72 -11.30 21.52 -3.78
N TYR A 73 -11.88 20.34 -3.84
CA TYR A 73 -11.86 19.30 -2.81
C TYR A 73 -11.15 18.06 -3.39
N LEU A 74 -10.06 17.65 -2.77
CA LEU A 74 -9.29 16.48 -3.17
C LEU A 74 -9.50 15.38 -2.11
N PHE A 75 -10.05 14.25 -2.54
CA PHE A 75 -10.37 13.13 -1.67
C PHE A 75 -9.26 12.08 -1.70
N ASP A 76 -8.56 11.88 -0.60
CA ASP A 76 -7.68 10.73 -0.39
C ASP A 76 -8.45 9.62 0.35
N THR A 77 -9.53 9.16 -0.28
CA THR A 77 -10.45 8.15 0.25
C THR A 77 -10.74 7.09 -0.81
N THR A 78 -11.46 6.04 -0.41
CA THR A 78 -12.02 5.10 -1.41
C THR A 78 -13.03 5.81 -2.32
N PRO A 79 -13.24 5.31 -3.57
CA PRO A 79 -14.28 5.84 -4.46
C PRO A 79 -15.67 5.84 -3.84
N ALA A 80 -16.03 4.79 -3.11
CA ALA A 80 -17.32 4.69 -2.43
C ALA A 80 -17.47 5.72 -1.29
N ALA A 81 -16.40 5.96 -0.51
CA ALA A 81 -16.41 6.99 0.52
C ALA A 81 -16.56 8.40 -0.09
N MET A 82 -15.84 8.69 -1.20
CA MET A 82 -16.03 9.95 -1.93
C MET A 82 -17.48 10.08 -2.42
N ALA A 83 -18.07 9.02 -3.00
CA ALA A 83 -19.45 9.05 -3.48
C ALA A 83 -20.43 9.40 -2.35
N ARG A 84 -20.23 8.82 -1.17
CA ARG A 84 -21.05 9.08 0.03
C ARG A 84 -20.89 10.51 0.54
N ILE A 85 -19.64 10.98 0.72
CA ILE A 85 -19.34 12.30 1.29
C ILE A 85 -19.74 13.42 0.34
N ALA A 86 -19.49 13.26 -0.96
CA ALA A 86 -19.85 14.26 -1.95
C ALA A 86 -21.36 14.32 -2.25
N GLY A 87 -22.09 13.23 -1.99
CA GLY A 87 -23.54 13.16 -2.10
C GLY A 87 -24.05 13.65 -3.45
N ASP A 88 -25.06 14.49 -3.42
CA ASP A 88 -25.73 15.02 -4.63
C ASP A 88 -24.88 16.02 -5.41
N ARG A 89 -23.70 16.39 -4.92
CA ARG A 89 -22.72 17.18 -5.71
C ARG A 89 -22.09 16.38 -6.85
N LEU A 90 -22.29 15.04 -6.85
CA LEU A 90 -21.91 14.15 -7.95
C LEU A 90 -23.17 13.58 -8.62
N PRO A 91 -23.22 13.50 -9.98
CA PRO A 91 -24.35 12.89 -10.68
C PRO A 91 -24.63 11.46 -10.22
N PRO A 92 -25.91 11.04 -10.09
CA PRO A 92 -26.25 9.70 -9.58
C PRO A 92 -25.62 8.55 -10.38
N GLY A 93 -25.51 8.69 -11.71
CA GLY A 93 -24.86 7.69 -12.56
C GLY A 93 -23.35 7.57 -12.32
N TYR A 94 -22.69 8.65 -11.93
CA TYR A 94 -21.27 8.63 -11.58
C TYR A 94 -21.05 8.01 -10.20
N ARG A 95 -21.87 8.38 -9.19
CA ARG A 95 -21.84 7.76 -7.86
C ARG A 95 -21.96 6.25 -7.93
N ARG A 96 -22.95 5.73 -8.66
CA ARG A 96 -23.12 4.27 -8.85
C ARG A 96 -21.89 3.59 -9.48
N ARG A 97 -21.14 4.27 -10.34
CA ARG A 97 -19.89 3.72 -10.89
C ARG A 97 -18.79 3.67 -9.85
N LEU A 98 -18.65 4.69 -8.99
CA LEU A 98 -17.70 4.71 -7.87
C LEU A 98 -18.02 3.61 -6.84
N GLU A 99 -19.29 3.38 -6.54
CA GLU A 99 -19.76 2.35 -5.61
C GLU A 99 -19.50 0.92 -6.12
N ARG A 100 -19.38 0.74 -7.44
CA ARG A 100 -19.04 -0.54 -8.08
C ARG A 100 -17.54 -0.81 -8.13
N PHE A 101 -16.73 0.10 -7.66
CA PHE A 101 -15.29 -0.09 -7.59
C PHE A 101 -14.95 -1.29 -6.68
N ARG A 102 -14.11 -2.20 -7.19
CA ARG A 102 -13.78 -3.44 -6.50
C ARG A 102 -12.47 -3.31 -5.76
N HIS A 103 -12.46 -3.78 -4.51
CA HIS A 103 -11.26 -3.91 -3.72
C HIS A 103 -10.56 -5.24 -4.00
N GLY A 104 -9.25 -5.27 -3.75
CA GLY A 104 -8.41 -6.43 -3.95
C GLY A 104 -8.42 -7.39 -2.75
N PRO A 105 -7.57 -8.42 -2.78
CA PRO A 105 -7.31 -9.26 -1.63
C PRO A 105 -6.83 -8.45 -0.42
N GLY A 106 -7.07 -8.99 0.76
CA GLY A 106 -6.56 -8.44 2.00
C GLY A 106 -5.15 -8.91 2.33
N VAL A 107 -4.59 -8.34 3.38
CA VAL A 107 -3.34 -8.81 3.99
C VAL A 107 -3.55 -9.19 5.45
N PHE A 108 -2.79 -10.17 5.89
CA PHE A 108 -2.62 -10.53 7.29
C PHE A 108 -1.16 -10.27 7.65
N LYS A 109 -0.90 -9.42 8.65
CA LYS A 109 0.43 -8.97 9.01
C LYS A 109 0.74 -9.30 10.48
N VAL A 110 1.99 -9.67 10.72
CA VAL A 110 2.54 -9.82 12.07
C VAL A 110 3.79 -8.97 12.20
N ASP A 111 3.83 -8.15 13.23
CA ASP A 111 5.04 -7.43 13.67
C ASP A 111 5.69 -8.24 14.80
N TYR A 112 7.01 -8.40 14.73
CA TYR A 112 7.79 -9.18 15.68
C TYR A 112 8.81 -8.32 16.40
N ALA A 113 8.92 -8.52 17.72
CA ALA A 113 10.11 -8.20 18.49
C ALA A 113 10.94 -9.47 18.63
N LEU A 114 12.23 -9.41 18.30
CA LEU A 114 13.11 -10.56 18.19
C LEU A 114 14.35 -10.40 19.11
N ASP A 115 14.80 -11.51 19.65
CA ASP A 115 16.02 -11.57 20.48
C ASP A 115 17.32 -11.61 19.67
N GLY A 116 17.23 -11.65 18.34
CA GLY A 116 18.35 -11.64 17.40
C GLY A 116 17.88 -11.44 15.97
N PRO A 117 18.81 -11.37 15.00
CA PRO A 117 18.46 -11.30 13.59
C PRO A 117 17.86 -12.63 13.12
N ILE A 118 17.02 -12.58 12.09
CA ILE A 118 16.39 -13.80 11.51
C ILE A 118 17.50 -14.74 11.00
N PRO A 119 17.51 -16.02 11.45
CA PRO A 119 18.58 -16.98 11.19
C PRO A 119 18.44 -17.64 9.80
N TRP A 120 18.54 -16.85 8.74
CA TRP A 120 18.38 -17.32 7.37
C TRP A 120 19.41 -18.39 6.98
N LYS A 121 18.95 -19.48 6.36
CA LYS A 121 19.85 -20.45 5.69
C LYS A 121 20.67 -19.80 4.57
N ALA A 122 20.06 -18.89 3.83
CA ALA A 122 20.70 -18.17 2.73
C ALA A 122 21.37 -16.89 3.26
N THR A 123 22.68 -16.79 3.16
CA THR A 123 23.44 -15.62 3.63
C THR A 123 23.04 -14.32 2.92
N ALA A 124 22.60 -14.40 1.67
CA ALA A 124 22.10 -13.23 0.94
C ALA A 124 20.85 -12.63 1.59
N ALA A 125 19.93 -13.45 2.13
CA ALA A 125 18.73 -12.99 2.83
C ALA A 125 19.06 -12.25 4.13
N ALA A 126 20.12 -12.64 4.82
CA ALA A 126 20.61 -11.95 6.02
C ALA A 126 21.14 -10.53 5.75
N ARG A 127 21.38 -10.18 4.50
CA ARG A 127 21.84 -8.85 4.06
C ARG A 127 20.81 -8.06 3.28
N ALA A 128 19.56 -8.54 3.23
CA ALA A 128 18.47 -7.89 2.52
C ALA A 128 17.52 -7.20 3.51
N ALA A 129 17.11 -5.97 3.22
CA ALA A 129 16.09 -5.28 4.01
C ALA A 129 14.71 -5.93 3.89
N THR A 130 14.43 -6.51 2.71
CA THR A 130 13.19 -7.20 2.40
C THR A 130 13.49 -8.55 1.75
N VAL A 131 12.84 -9.59 2.24
CA VAL A 131 12.96 -10.96 1.73
C VAL A 131 11.58 -11.48 1.35
N HIS A 132 11.47 -12.10 0.18
CA HIS A 132 10.26 -12.83 -0.23
C HIS A 132 10.44 -14.32 0.06
N VAL A 133 9.49 -14.88 0.80
CA VAL A 133 9.48 -16.28 1.21
C VAL A 133 8.27 -16.96 0.58
N GLY A 134 8.48 -17.98 -0.23
CA GLY A 134 7.36 -18.68 -0.90
C GLY A 134 7.67 -20.11 -1.29
N GLY A 135 8.95 -20.44 -1.43
CA GLY A 135 9.39 -21.77 -1.92
C GLY A 135 9.52 -21.79 -3.44
N THR A 136 8.99 -22.83 -4.08
CA THR A 136 9.03 -22.98 -5.55
C THR A 136 8.06 -22.00 -6.23
N LEU A 137 8.21 -21.82 -7.54
CA LEU A 137 7.26 -21.03 -8.32
C LEU A 137 5.83 -21.54 -8.19
N ASP A 138 5.66 -22.87 -8.19
CA ASP A 138 4.35 -23.50 -8.04
C ASP A 138 3.72 -23.24 -6.67
N GLU A 139 4.51 -23.23 -5.59
CA GLU A 139 4.05 -22.87 -4.26
C GLU A 139 3.60 -21.41 -4.19
N VAL A 140 4.36 -20.49 -4.80
CA VAL A 140 3.97 -19.08 -4.88
C VAL A 140 2.70 -18.90 -5.72
N ALA A 141 2.62 -19.58 -6.87
CA ALA A 141 1.43 -19.54 -7.74
C ALA A 141 0.19 -20.09 -7.02
N ALA A 142 0.33 -21.20 -6.27
CA ALA A 142 -0.74 -21.76 -5.47
C ALA A 142 -1.21 -20.80 -4.36
N SER A 143 -0.27 -20.11 -3.70
CA SER A 143 -0.59 -19.10 -2.70
C SER A 143 -1.42 -17.94 -3.28
N GLU A 144 -0.98 -17.39 -4.42
CA GLU A 144 -1.70 -16.27 -5.04
C GLU A 144 -3.02 -16.71 -5.68
N ARG A 145 -3.14 -17.95 -6.15
CA ARG A 145 -4.39 -18.50 -6.66
C ARG A 145 -5.45 -18.65 -5.56
N ALA A 146 -5.04 -18.95 -4.33
CA ALA A 146 -5.96 -19.08 -3.18
C ALA A 146 -6.70 -17.77 -2.86
N LEU A 147 -6.21 -16.62 -3.33
CA LEU A 147 -6.85 -15.31 -3.10
C LEU A 147 -8.23 -15.18 -3.76
N ALA A 148 -8.48 -15.96 -4.80
CA ALA A 148 -9.79 -16.00 -5.48
C ALA A 148 -10.81 -16.94 -4.80
N GLY A 149 -10.37 -17.69 -3.78
CA GLY A 149 -11.21 -18.62 -3.02
C GLY A 149 -11.63 -18.06 -1.67
N ASP A 150 -12.26 -18.92 -0.87
CA ASP A 150 -12.74 -18.57 0.47
C ASP A 150 -11.73 -18.88 1.58
N ALA A 151 -10.69 -19.64 1.28
CA ALA A 151 -9.68 -20.06 2.26
C ALA A 151 -8.28 -19.56 1.87
N PRO A 152 -7.52 -19.00 2.84
CA PRO A 152 -6.16 -18.60 2.58
C PRO A 152 -5.21 -19.80 2.42
N ALA A 153 -4.09 -19.58 1.73
CA ALA A 153 -3.10 -20.63 1.48
C ALA A 153 -2.54 -21.24 2.77
N GLU A 154 -2.30 -22.55 2.75
CA GLU A 154 -1.62 -23.26 3.85
C GLU A 154 -0.13 -22.90 3.92
N ARG A 155 0.50 -22.67 2.77
CA ARG A 155 1.88 -22.22 2.63
C ARG A 155 1.89 -20.87 1.93
N PRO A 156 1.63 -19.76 2.67
CA PRO A 156 1.49 -18.46 2.06
C PRO A 156 2.81 -17.95 1.50
N PHE A 157 2.74 -17.24 0.40
CA PHE A 157 3.79 -16.31 0.03
C PHE A 157 3.86 -15.21 1.10
N CYS A 158 5.06 -14.95 1.61
CA CYS A 158 5.28 -13.95 2.66
C CYS A 158 6.29 -12.91 2.21
N LEU A 159 5.98 -11.65 2.46
CA LEU A 159 6.95 -10.56 2.42
C LEU A 159 7.44 -10.30 3.84
N VAL A 160 8.76 -10.34 4.01
CA VAL A 160 9.46 -10.16 5.29
C VAL A 160 10.32 -8.91 5.20
N ALA A 161 10.11 -7.95 6.10
CA ALA A 161 11.00 -6.81 6.25
C ALA A 161 11.76 -6.90 7.58
N GLN A 162 13.07 -6.67 7.51
CA GLN A 162 13.98 -6.73 8.65
C GLN A 162 14.78 -5.42 8.78
N GLN A 163 14.03 -4.34 8.95
CA GLN A 163 14.51 -2.96 8.91
C GLN A 163 15.57 -2.65 9.97
N SER A 164 15.55 -3.35 11.12
CA SER A 164 16.53 -3.16 12.21
C SER A 164 17.94 -3.61 11.86
N LEU A 165 18.14 -4.37 10.76
CA LEU A 165 19.48 -4.68 10.25
C LEU A 165 20.19 -3.45 9.67
N PHE A 166 19.44 -2.45 9.22
CA PHE A 166 19.95 -1.28 8.50
C PHE A 166 19.70 0.04 9.25
N ASP A 167 18.82 0.02 10.24
CA ASP A 167 18.46 1.18 11.06
C ASP A 167 18.45 0.80 12.54
N GLY A 168 19.54 1.07 13.24
CA GLY A 168 19.69 0.76 14.65
C GLY A 168 18.73 1.51 15.59
N THR A 169 17.94 2.47 15.06
CA THR A 169 16.92 3.16 15.85
C THR A 169 15.63 2.34 16.02
N ARG A 170 15.53 1.18 15.33
CA ARG A 170 14.32 0.35 15.29
C ARG A 170 14.20 -0.65 16.43
N ALA A 171 15.28 -0.89 17.17
CA ALA A 171 15.29 -1.81 18.30
C ALA A 171 16.40 -1.43 19.27
N PRO A 172 16.31 -1.82 20.56
CA PRO A 172 17.43 -1.72 21.50
C PRO A 172 18.64 -2.54 21.03
N ALA A 173 19.82 -2.21 21.55
CA ALA A 173 21.04 -2.93 21.21
C ALA A 173 20.90 -4.45 21.41
N GLY A 174 21.32 -5.23 20.42
CA GLY A 174 21.23 -6.70 20.43
C GLY A 174 19.82 -7.26 20.23
N LYS A 175 18.81 -6.41 20.02
CA LYS A 175 17.44 -6.80 19.67
C LYS A 175 17.12 -6.41 18.24
N HIS A 176 16.10 -7.05 17.67
CA HIS A 176 15.67 -6.81 16.31
C HIS A 176 14.14 -6.68 16.20
N THR A 177 13.71 -6.01 15.17
CA THR A 177 12.31 -6.00 14.75
C THR A 177 12.20 -6.52 13.33
N ALA A 178 11.14 -7.23 13.07
CA ALA A 178 10.73 -7.60 11.72
C ALA A 178 9.22 -7.48 11.60
N TRP A 179 8.73 -7.30 10.39
CA TRP A 179 7.33 -7.53 10.11
C TRP A 179 7.17 -8.43 8.89
N VAL A 180 6.12 -9.20 8.92
CA VAL A 180 5.79 -10.17 7.88
C VAL A 180 4.34 -10.02 7.52
N TYR A 181 4.02 -9.98 6.25
CA TYR A 181 2.64 -10.15 5.82
C TYR A 181 2.51 -11.22 4.74
N CYS A 182 1.34 -11.79 4.65
CA CYS A 182 0.90 -12.62 3.55
C CYS A 182 -0.41 -12.10 2.97
N HIS A 183 -0.69 -12.50 1.74
CA HIS A 183 -1.96 -12.21 1.09
C HIS A 183 -3.02 -13.18 1.56
N VAL A 184 -4.25 -12.70 1.70
CA VAL A 184 -5.41 -13.49 2.11
C VAL A 184 -6.65 -13.06 1.30
N PRO A 185 -7.68 -13.90 1.18
CA PRO A 185 -8.96 -13.46 0.60
C PRO A 185 -9.51 -12.20 1.27
N PRO A 186 -10.28 -11.36 0.57
CA PRO A 186 -10.84 -10.13 1.14
C PRO A 186 -11.64 -10.42 2.41
N GLY A 187 -11.37 -9.69 3.48
CA GLY A 187 -12.07 -9.86 4.76
C GLY A 187 -11.80 -11.18 5.49
N CYS A 188 -10.76 -11.93 5.10
CA CYS A 188 -10.39 -13.19 5.73
C CYS A 188 -10.27 -13.05 7.26
N THR A 189 -10.85 -14.01 7.99
CA THR A 189 -10.84 -14.05 9.47
C THR A 189 -9.90 -15.11 10.04
N VAL A 190 -9.24 -15.90 9.19
CA VAL A 190 -8.31 -16.94 9.61
C VAL A 190 -7.04 -16.32 10.18
N ASP A 191 -6.61 -16.80 11.35
CA ASP A 191 -5.33 -16.42 11.93
C ASP A 191 -4.20 -17.12 11.15
N MET A 192 -3.38 -16.33 10.47
CA MET A 192 -2.27 -16.82 9.65
C MET A 192 -0.94 -16.90 10.41
N THR A 193 -0.91 -16.54 11.69
CA THR A 193 0.34 -16.47 12.47
C THR A 193 1.14 -17.76 12.41
N ALA A 194 0.49 -18.88 12.70
CA ALA A 194 1.16 -20.20 12.69
C ALA A 194 1.67 -20.60 11.30
N ARG A 195 0.91 -20.27 10.24
CA ARG A 195 1.29 -20.55 8.84
C ARG A 195 2.46 -19.68 8.39
N ILE A 196 2.47 -18.39 8.75
CA ILE A 196 3.59 -17.47 8.50
C ILE A 196 4.85 -17.98 9.20
N GLU A 197 4.76 -18.31 10.48
CA GLU A 197 5.90 -18.83 11.23
C GLU A 197 6.41 -20.17 10.70
N ALA A 198 5.53 -21.03 10.27
CA ALA A 198 5.92 -22.30 9.62
C ALA A 198 6.68 -22.06 8.30
N GLN A 199 6.27 -21.04 7.52
CA GLN A 199 7.02 -20.63 6.33
C GLN A 199 8.39 -20.08 6.69
N LEU A 200 8.49 -19.22 7.70
CA LEU A 200 9.78 -18.68 8.14
C LEU A 200 10.72 -19.79 8.63
N GLU A 201 10.23 -20.74 9.42
CA GLU A 201 11.02 -21.87 9.90
C GLU A 201 11.61 -22.76 8.78
N ARG A 202 10.93 -22.87 7.64
CA ARG A 202 11.46 -23.60 6.48
C ARG A 202 12.77 -23.00 5.96
N PHE A 203 12.92 -21.69 6.00
CA PHE A 203 14.03 -20.93 5.41
C PHE A 203 14.97 -20.31 6.45
N ALA A 204 14.50 -20.20 7.69
CA ALA A 204 15.21 -19.64 8.83
C ALA A 204 14.94 -20.48 10.10
N PRO A 205 15.50 -21.70 10.21
CA PRO A 205 15.28 -22.58 11.36
C PRO A 205 15.70 -21.91 12.65
N GLY A 206 14.87 -22.03 13.69
CA GLY A 206 15.07 -21.36 14.98
C GLY A 206 14.47 -19.93 15.03
N PHE A 207 13.74 -19.51 14.00
CA PHE A 207 13.06 -18.20 14.01
C PHE A 207 12.12 -18.07 15.21
N ARG A 208 11.32 -19.11 15.51
CA ARG A 208 10.35 -19.09 16.61
C ARG A 208 11.00 -18.89 17.97
N ASP A 209 12.21 -19.41 18.16
CA ASP A 209 12.95 -19.31 19.42
C ASP A 209 13.41 -17.87 19.69
N LEU A 210 13.52 -17.05 18.64
CA LEU A 210 13.87 -15.64 18.75
C LEU A 210 12.67 -14.74 19.03
N VAL A 211 11.45 -15.23 18.88
CA VAL A 211 10.24 -14.40 18.98
C VAL A 211 9.96 -14.07 20.45
N ARG A 212 10.14 -12.80 20.79
CA ARG A 212 9.88 -12.24 22.10
C ARG A 212 8.45 -11.76 22.29
N ALA A 213 7.90 -11.11 21.24
CA ALA A 213 6.53 -10.61 21.21
C ALA A 213 6.02 -10.51 19.77
N ARG A 214 4.71 -10.51 19.63
CA ARG A 214 3.98 -10.35 18.37
C ARG A 214 2.89 -9.30 18.50
N ALA A 215 2.67 -8.55 17.41
CA ALA A 215 1.46 -7.76 17.22
C ALA A 215 0.83 -8.19 15.88
N VAL A 216 -0.43 -8.62 15.93
CA VAL A 216 -1.16 -9.18 14.78
C VAL A 216 -2.12 -8.14 14.21
N HIS A 217 -2.10 -7.98 12.90
CA HIS A 217 -3.00 -7.13 12.14
C HIS A 217 -3.77 -7.97 11.13
N THR A 218 -5.02 -8.27 11.47
CA THR A 218 -5.98 -8.96 10.58
C THR A 218 -6.53 -7.99 9.53
N PRO A 219 -7.14 -8.47 8.42
CA PRO A 219 -7.87 -7.62 7.47
C PRO A 219 -8.86 -6.65 8.16
N ALA A 220 -9.61 -7.14 9.14
CA ALA A 220 -10.53 -6.31 9.92
C ALA A 220 -9.81 -5.26 10.80
N ALA A 221 -8.63 -5.58 11.34
CA ALA A 221 -7.82 -4.62 12.08
C ALA A 221 -7.29 -3.51 11.16
N PHE A 222 -6.85 -3.85 9.95
CA PHE A 222 -6.46 -2.88 8.94
C PHE A 222 -7.60 -1.92 8.58
N GLN A 223 -8.80 -2.45 8.32
CA GLN A 223 -9.96 -1.61 7.99
C GLN A 223 -10.39 -0.72 9.17
N ARG A 224 -10.28 -1.18 10.42
CA ARG A 224 -10.53 -0.31 11.59
C ARG A 224 -9.47 0.77 11.78
N TYR A 225 -8.24 0.46 11.47
CA TYR A 225 -7.13 1.41 11.51
C TYR A 225 -7.26 2.50 10.43
N ASN A 226 -7.68 2.10 9.23
CA ASN A 226 -7.91 3.01 8.12
C ASN A 226 -9.08 2.47 7.27
N GLU A 227 -10.21 3.18 7.27
CA GLU A 227 -11.42 2.79 6.53
C GLU A 227 -11.21 2.61 5.02
N ASN A 228 -10.11 3.13 4.47
CA ASN A 228 -9.74 2.94 3.07
C ASN A 228 -9.19 1.52 2.77
N TYR A 229 -8.81 0.76 3.80
CA TYR A 229 -8.33 -0.63 3.66
C TYR A 229 -9.50 -1.62 3.70
N VAL A 230 -10.44 -1.45 2.78
CA VAL A 230 -11.66 -2.27 2.71
C VAL A 230 -11.33 -3.75 2.56
N GLY A 231 -11.80 -4.58 3.49
CA GLY A 231 -11.48 -6.01 3.52
C GLY A 231 -10.00 -6.34 3.73
N GLY A 232 -9.20 -5.35 4.17
CA GLY A 232 -7.75 -5.47 4.34
C GLY A 232 -6.93 -5.20 3.08
N ASP A 233 -7.56 -4.70 2.00
CA ASP A 233 -6.88 -4.31 0.77
C ASP A 233 -5.98 -3.08 1.00
N ILE A 234 -4.67 -3.29 0.98
CA ILE A 234 -3.66 -2.23 1.09
C ILE A 234 -3.22 -1.64 -0.26
N ALA A 235 -3.69 -2.22 -1.38
CA ALA A 235 -3.34 -1.77 -2.73
C ALA A 235 -4.27 -0.67 -3.26
N GLY A 236 -5.40 -0.44 -2.57
CA GLY A 236 -6.38 0.60 -2.95
C GLY A 236 -7.23 0.23 -4.15
N GLY A 237 -7.43 -1.07 -4.38
CA GLY A 237 -8.31 -1.63 -5.40
C GLY A 237 -7.75 -2.85 -6.10
N ALA A 238 -8.65 -3.68 -6.63
CA ALA A 238 -8.29 -4.86 -7.41
C ALA A 238 -7.46 -4.48 -8.66
N ASN A 239 -6.42 -5.26 -8.91
CA ASN A 239 -5.48 -5.03 -10.02
C ASN A 239 -5.82 -5.87 -11.25
N ASP A 240 -7.08 -6.34 -11.39
CA ASP A 240 -7.49 -7.04 -12.61
C ASP A 240 -7.36 -6.18 -13.86
N TRP A 241 -7.27 -6.83 -15.01
CA TRP A 241 -6.95 -6.19 -16.28
C TRP A 241 -7.92 -5.07 -16.70
N ILE A 242 -9.20 -5.14 -16.27
CA ILE A 242 -10.17 -4.09 -16.54
C ILE A 242 -9.90 -2.88 -15.65
N GLN A 243 -9.85 -3.12 -14.34
CA GLN A 243 -9.78 -2.03 -13.36
C GLN A 243 -8.43 -1.32 -13.36
N ILE A 244 -7.33 -2.00 -13.71
CA ILE A 244 -6.01 -1.38 -13.78
C ILE A 244 -5.96 -0.24 -14.83
N PHE A 245 -6.74 -0.34 -15.91
CA PHE A 245 -6.85 0.69 -16.94
C PHE A 245 -8.05 1.62 -16.76
N ALA A 246 -9.05 1.23 -15.98
CA ALA A 246 -10.32 1.95 -15.87
C ALA A 246 -10.65 2.39 -14.44
N ARG A 247 -9.62 2.60 -13.60
CA ARG A 247 -9.82 3.02 -12.21
C ARG A 247 -9.84 4.54 -12.02
N PRO A 248 -10.68 5.10 -11.13
CA PRO A 248 -11.77 4.41 -10.43
C PRO A 248 -12.98 4.21 -11.33
N VAL A 249 -13.03 4.94 -12.43
CA VAL A 249 -14.03 4.92 -13.51
C VAL A 249 -13.29 5.18 -14.82
N ALA A 250 -13.65 4.49 -15.90
CA ALA A 250 -13.07 4.72 -17.23
C ALA A 250 -13.15 6.21 -17.62
N SER A 251 -11.98 6.85 -17.75
CA SER A 251 -11.83 8.29 -18.02
C SER A 251 -10.45 8.59 -18.56
N LEU A 252 -10.33 9.63 -19.40
CA LEU A 252 -9.04 10.20 -19.83
C LEU A 252 -8.39 11.06 -18.71
N ASP A 253 -9.18 11.52 -17.75
CA ASP A 253 -8.70 12.21 -16.55
C ASP A 253 -9.32 11.50 -15.33
N PRO A 254 -8.70 10.40 -14.84
CA PRO A 254 -9.28 9.56 -13.79
C PRO A 254 -9.28 10.22 -12.40
N TYR A 255 -8.61 11.33 -12.24
CA TYR A 255 -8.55 12.08 -10.98
C TYR A 255 -9.71 13.06 -10.83
N ALA A 256 -10.26 13.52 -11.95
CA ALA A 256 -11.33 14.49 -11.98
C ALA A 256 -12.71 13.81 -12.02
N THR A 257 -13.70 14.49 -11.45
CA THR A 257 -15.10 14.08 -11.50
C THR A 257 -15.91 14.96 -12.48
N PRO A 258 -17.19 14.63 -12.76
CA PRO A 258 -18.07 15.53 -13.47
C PRO A 258 -18.30 16.88 -12.77
N ASN A 259 -18.12 16.95 -11.45
CA ASN A 259 -18.09 18.22 -10.74
C ASN A 259 -16.67 18.81 -10.79
N PRO A 260 -16.47 20.02 -11.38
CA PRO A 260 -15.14 20.60 -11.59
C PRO A 260 -14.40 20.91 -10.30
N ALA A 261 -15.07 20.95 -9.16
CA ALA A 261 -14.46 21.20 -7.86
C ALA A 261 -14.08 19.92 -7.08
N ILE A 262 -14.41 18.73 -7.56
CA ILE A 262 -14.22 17.46 -6.81
C ILE A 262 -13.24 16.54 -7.55
N TYR A 263 -12.22 16.06 -6.84
CA TYR A 263 -11.13 15.21 -7.34
C TYR A 263 -10.89 14.03 -6.41
N LEU A 264 -10.47 12.89 -6.97
CA LEU A 264 -9.97 11.74 -6.21
C LEU A 264 -8.45 11.66 -6.35
N CYS A 265 -7.75 11.54 -5.23
CA CYS A 265 -6.28 11.52 -5.17
C CYS A 265 -5.70 10.32 -4.43
N SER A 266 -6.55 9.33 -4.11
CA SER A 266 -6.14 8.11 -3.41
C SER A 266 -5.51 7.08 -4.34
N SER A 267 -4.98 6.01 -3.74
CA SER A 267 -4.45 4.83 -4.44
C SER A 267 -5.47 4.10 -5.33
N SER A 268 -6.76 4.45 -5.23
CA SER A 268 -7.79 4.00 -6.17
C SER A 268 -7.72 4.68 -7.54
N THR A 269 -6.82 5.64 -7.73
CA THR A 269 -6.50 6.25 -9.03
C THR A 269 -5.16 5.75 -9.57
N PRO A 270 -4.83 5.89 -10.89
CA PRO A 270 -3.49 5.60 -11.38
C PRO A 270 -2.40 6.40 -10.66
N PRO A 271 -1.19 5.88 -10.48
CA PRO A 271 -0.72 4.55 -10.87
C PRO A 271 -1.10 3.44 -9.88
N GLY A 272 -1.91 3.70 -8.87
CA GLY A 272 -2.32 2.72 -7.88
C GLY A 272 -1.59 2.84 -6.55
N GLY A 273 -1.57 1.76 -5.77
CA GLY A 273 -0.89 1.71 -4.47
C GLY A 273 0.62 1.79 -4.58
N GLY A 274 1.25 2.44 -3.60
CA GLY A 274 2.70 2.59 -3.50
C GLY A 274 3.09 3.87 -2.76
N VAL A 275 4.32 3.91 -2.24
CA VAL A 275 4.86 5.09 -1.54
C VAL A 275 5.52 6.02 -2.57
N HIS A 276 4.73 6.70 -3.36
CA HIS A 276 5.22 7.56 -4.46
C HIS A 276 4.54 8.93 -4.55
N GLY A 277 3.38 9.14 -3.88
CA GLY A 277 2.65 10.43 -3.92
C GLY A 277 2.05 10.81 -5.28
N MET A 278 2.14 9.94 -6.31
CA MET A 278 1.76 10.32 -7.69
C MET A 278 0.26 10.50 -7.86
N CYS A 279 -0.58 9.77 -7.14
CA CYS A 279 -2.02 9.97 -7.17
C CYS A 279 -2.39 11.40 -6.76
N GLY A 280 -1.82 11.87 -5.64
CA GLY A 280 -1.97 13.25 -5.15
C GLY A 280 -1.41 14.29 -6.12
N TYR A 281 -0.22 14.04 -6.68
CA TYR A 281 0.40 14.93 -7.67
C TYR A 281 -0.50 15.12 -8.90
N HIS A 282 -0.98 14.05 -9.49
CA HIS A 282 -1.81 14.12 -10.71
C HIS A 282 -3.18 14.75 -10.44
N ALA A 283 -3.80 14.44 -9.30
CA ALA A 283 -5.06 15.07 -8.90
C ALA A 283 -4.88 16.59 -8.66
N ALA A 284 -3.81 16.99 -7.98
CA ALA A 284 -3.47 18.40 -7.80
C ALA A 284 -3.18 19.09 -9.15
N ALA A 285 -2.46 18.44 -10.06
CA ALA A 285 -2.20 18.92 -11.40
C ALA A 285 -3.50 19.13 -12.21
N ALA A 286 -4.46 18.20 -12.09
CA ALA A 286 -5.78 18.32 -12.73
C ALA A 286 -6.55 19.53 -12.15
N ALA A 287 -6.58 19.68 -10.83
CA ALA A 287 -7.23 20.80 -10.16
C ALA A 287 -6.58 22.14 -10.54
N LEU A 288 -5.25 22.23 -10.57
CA LEU A 288 -4.52 23.42 -10.96
C LEU A 288 -4.88 23.88 -12.38
N ARG A 289 -4.92 22.96 -13.34
CA ARG A 289 -5.31 23.27 -14.72
C ARG A 289 -6.77 23.69 -14.83
N ARG A 290 -7.70 22.93 -14.22
CA ARG A 290 -9.16 23.09 -14.46
C ARG A 290 -9.77 24.23 -13.66
N VAL A 291 -9.32 24.42 -12.41
CA VAL A 291 -9.91 25.40 -11.47
C VAL A 291 -9.07 26.68 -11.37
N PHE A 292 -7.75 26.51 -11.36
CA PHE A 292 -6.85 27.63 -11.09
C PHE A 292 -6.19 28.19 -12.35
N GLN A 293 -6.37 27.53 -13.51
CA GLN A 293 -5.78 27.91 -14.80
C GLN A 293 -4.24 28.08 -14.71
N ARG A 294 -3.61 27.19 -13.93
CA ARG A 294 -2.16 27.17 -13.69
C ARG A 294 -1.55 25.86 -14.20
N PRO A 295 -0.31 25.87 -14.71
CA PRO A 295 0.39 24.65 -15.04
C PRO A 295 0.68 23.82 -13.78
N ALA A 296 0.79 22.51 -13.96
CA ALA A 296 1.32 21.64 -12.91
C ALA A 296 2.78 21.99 -12.63
N PRO A 297 3.25 21.89 -11.37
CA PRO A 297 4.67 21.98 -11.06
C PRO A 297 5.42 20.89 -11.82
N ALA A 298 6.62 21.21 -12.33
CA ALA A 298 7.50 20.20 -12.88
C ALA A 298 7.93 19.22 -11.78
N LEU A 299 7.95 17.93 -12.09
CA LEU A 299 8.60 16.95 -11.22
C LEU A 299 10.11 17.22 -11.28
N ALA A 300 10.73 17.36 -10.11
CA ALA A 300 12.18 17.41 -10.03
C ALA A 300 12.76 16.12 -10.63
N ALA A 301 13.80 16.26 -11.45
CA ALA A 301 14.54 15.09 -11.88
C ALA A 301 15.07 14.33 -10.65
N PRO A 302 15.01 12.99 -10.64
CA PRO A 302 15.60 12.23 -9.54
C PRO A 302 17.08 12.62 -9.42
N THR A 303 17.48 13.06 -8.24
CA THR A 303 18.90 13.28 -7.94
C THR A 303 19.58 11.91 -8.04
N PRO A 304 20.64 11.75 -8.84
CA PRO A 304 21.39 10.51 -8.87
C PRO A 304 21.77 10.16 -7.43
N HIS A 305 21.36 9.00 -6.96
CA HIS A 305 21.84 8.51 -5.66
C HIS A 305 23.36 8.47 -5.72
N ALA A 306 24.03 9.26 -4.87
CA ALA A 306 25.40 8.98 -4.55
C ALA A 306 25.45 7.52 -4.09
N ALA A 307 26.26 6.70 -4.77
CA ALA A 307 26.47 5.33 -4.36
C ALA A 307 26.79 5.35 -2.86
N LEU A 308 25.93 4.75 -2.06
CA LEU A 308 26.21 4.56 -0.65
C LEU A 308 27.46 3.66 -0.58
N PRO A 309 28.45 4.02 0.26
CA PRO A 309 29.68 3.26 0.41
C PRO A 309 29.43 1.84 0.89
#